data_64ffddf192216d2676d9f199e96b4dbc
#
_entry.id   64ffddf192216d2676d9f199e96b4dbc
#
_cell.length_a   1.000
_cell.length_b   1.000
_cell.length_c   1.000
_cell.angle_alpha   90.00
_cell.angle_beta   90.00
_cell.angle_gamma   90.00
#
_symmetry.space_group_name_H-M   'P 1'
#
loop_
_entity.id
_entity.type
_entity.pdbx_description
1 polymer ?
#
loop_
_entity_poly.entity_id
_entity_poly.type
_entity_poly.pdbx_seq_one_letter_code
_entity_poly.pdbx_strand_id
1 'polypeptide(L)'
;GFVLLDGETFEVKGNWENGEKVPPLGYDFWYQPRHNVLISSEWGVPKVLAHGFNPADVERGHYGRRINVWDWSTHAYIQSVDLGKDSVPLEIRFLHNPDAAEGFVGCALSSAVHRFYKTEKGDWAAEKVIQVPNKKVQGWLLPDMPGLITDILISLDDRFLYFSNWLHGDIRQYDISDTRRPKLVGQVFLGGSIAKGGPVTVVEDKELQCQPEPFVIKGKRVPGGPQMIQLSLDGKRLYVTTSLYSGWDKQFYPDLVKEGSVMLQIDVDTERGGLKVNKNFLVDFGKEPDGPVLAHEIRYPGGDCTSDIWM
;
A
#
# COMPACT_ATOMS: atom_id res chain seq x y z
N GLY A 1 14.30 -4.05 -12.93
CA GLY A 1 15.56 -4.42 -12.30
C GLY A 1 15.87 -3.58 -11.06
N PHE A 2 16.99 -3.85 -10.44
CA PHE A 2 17.42 -3.20 -9.22
C PHE A 2 18.80 -2.58 -9.44
N VAL A 3 19.06 -1.45 -8.78
CA VAL A 3 20.37 -0.78 -8.83
C VAL A 3 21.02 -0.92 -7.46
N LEU A 4 22.28 -1.37 -7.45
CA LEU A 4 23.10 -1.40 -6.23
C LEU A 4 23.80 -0.05 -6.05
N LEU A 5 23.65 0.50 -4.87
CA LEU A 5 24.38 1.68 -4.42
C LEU A 5 25.34 1.29 -3.28
N ASP A 6 26.45 1.96 -3.22
CA ASP A 6 27.30 1.89 -2.04
C ASP A 6 26.60 2.54 -0.85
N GLY A 7 26.58 1.87 0.30
CA GLY A 7 25.83 2.33 1.47
C GLY A 7 26.42 3.57 2.17
N GLU A 8 27.68 3.93 1.87
CA GLU A 8 28.36 5.09 2.45
C GLU A 8 28.49 6.24 1.45
N THR A 9 28.91 5.92 0.22
CA THR A 9 29.20 6.93 -0.80
C THR A 9 28.05 7.20 -1.76
N PHE A 10 27.02 6.34 -1.78
CA PHE A 10 25.91 6.33 -2.75
C PHE A 10 26.34 6.19 -4.20
N GLU A 11 27.57 5.75 -4.46
CA GLU A 11 28.02 5.44 -5.80
C GLU A 11 27.26 4.25 -6.40
N VAL A 12 26.89 4.34 -7.67
CA VAL A 12 26.25 3.24 -8.40
C VAL A 12 27.27 2.12 -8.63
N LYS A 13 27.01 0.94 -8.06
CA LYS A 13 27.84 -0.25 -8.23
C LYS A 13 27.44 -1.11 -9.43
N GLY A 14 26.24 -0.95 -9.94
CA GLY A 14 25.70 -1.73 -11.06
C GLY A 14 24.30 -2.28 -10.80
N ASN A 15 23.88 -3.24 -11.58
CA ASN A 15 22.63 -3.96 -11.38
C ASN A 15 22.81 -5.06 -10.32
N TRP A 16 21.76 -5.29 -9.54
CA TRP A 16 21.74 -6.38 -8.57
C TRP A 16 21.48 -7.72 -9.28
N GLU A 17 20.53 -7.73 -10.23
CA GLU A 17 20.11 -8.93 -10.93
C GLU A 17 21.18 -9.47 -11.87
N ASN A 18 21.28 -10.81 -11.95
CA ASN A 18 22.08 -11.55 -12.89
C ASN A 18 21.21 -12.20 -13.97
N GLY A 19 21.65 -12.16 -15.22
CA GLY A 19 21.01 -12.81 -16.36
C GLY A 19 20.35 -11.85 -17.33
N GLU A 20 19.92 -12.38 -18.49
CA GLU A 20 19.35 -11.61 -19.59
C GLU A 20 17.84 -11.38 -19.47
N LYS A 21 17.14 -12.21 -18.68
CA LYS A 21 15.69 -12.13 -18.50
C LYS A 21 15.36 -11.34 -17.23
N VAL A 22 15.11 -10.06 -17.41
CA VAL A 22 14.70 -9.16 -16.32
C VAL A 22 13.27 -8.71 -16.58
N PRO A 23 12.33 -8.90 -15.63
CA PRO A 23 11.00 -8.33 -15.74
C PRO A 23 11.06 -6.82 -15.97
N PRO A 24 10.27 -6.27 -16.92
CA PRO A 24 10.43 -4.87 -17.36
C PRO A 24 9.88 -3.86 -16.35
N LEU A 25 9.04 -4.28 -15.42
CA LEU A 25 8.39 -3.42 -14.44
C LEU A 25 8.83 -3.79 -13.04
N GLY A 26 8.93 -2.80 -12.19
CA GLY A 26 9.25 -2.97 -10.78
C GLY A 26 8.66 -1.84 -9.95
N TYR A 27 8.43 -2.11 -8.67
CA TYR A 27 8.02 -1.12 -7.68
C TYR A 27 8.62 -1.42 -6.32
N ASP A 28 7.99 -2.29 -5.54
CA ASP A 28 8.45 -2.69 -4.22
C ASP A 28 9.07 -4.10 -4.26
N PHE A 29 9.86 -4.41 -3.26
CA PHE A 29 10.42 -5.74 -3.07
C PHE A 29 10.62 -6.01 -1.59
N TRP A 30 10.58 -7.30 -1.26
CA TRP A 30 10.97 -7.80 0.04
C TRP A 30 11.74 -9.09 -0.09
N TYR A 31 12.55 -9.42 0.88
CA TYR A 31 13.40 -10.60 0.83
C TYR A 31 13.29 -11.44 2.09
N GLN A 32 13.55 -12.75 1.96
CA GLN A 32 13.60 -13.69 3.06
C GLN A 32 14.85 -14.57 2.88
N PRO A 33 15.98 -14.23 3.55
CA PRO A 33 17.25 -14.92 3.35
C PRO A 33 17.23 -16.39 3.73
N ARG A 34 16.48 -16.79 4.76
CA ARG A 34 16.36 -18.21 5.14
C ARG A 34 15.73 -19.07 4.07
N HIS A 35 14.88 -18.48 3.23
CA HIS A 35 14.29 -19.17 2.09
C HIS A 35 14.99 -18.85 0.78
N ASN A 36 16.11 -18.14 0.84
CA ASN A 36 16.94 -17.75 -0.33
C ASN A 36 16.11 -17.07 -1.42
N VAL A 37 15.27 -16.13 -1.05
CA VAL A 37 14.31 -15.50 -1.96
C VAL A 37 14.23 -13.98 -1.79
N LEU A 38 14.07 -13.29 -2.92
CA LEU A 38 13.54 -11.94 -3.00
C LEU A 38 12.31 -11.99 -3.90
N ILE A 39 11.25 -11.27 -3.53
CA ILE A 39 10.04 -11.13 -4.34
C ILE A 39 9.80 -9.65 -4.59
N SER A 40 9.54 -9.29 -5.85
CA SER A 40 9.24 -7.92 -6.26
C SER A 40 7.88 -7.81 -6.93
N SER A 41 7.27 -6.64 -6.84
CA SER A 41 5.98 -6.31 -7.47
C SER A 41 6.17 -5.51 -8.75
N GLU A 42 5.16 -5.54 -9.63
CA GLU A 42 5.11 -4.77 -10.87
C GLU A 42 4.04 -3.68 -10.77
N TRP A 43 4.41 -2.43 -10.61
CA TRP A 43 3.41 -1.36 -10.70
C TRP A 43 3.15 -0.95 -12.16
N GLY A 44 4.06 -0.18 -12.75
CA GLY A 44 3.84 0.31 -14.11
C GLY A 44 5.02 1.08 -14.69
N VAL A 45 4.85 1.56 -15.91
CA VAL A 45 5.86 2.31 -16.63
C VAL A 45 6.03 3.70 -16.01
N PRO A 46 7.21 4.07 -15.45
CA PRO A 46 7.39 5.33 -14.71
C PRO A 46 6.98 6.59 -15.47
N LYS A 47 7.28 6.69 -16.76
CA LYS A 47 6.90 7.83 -17.59
C LYS A 47 5.38 7.99 -17.73
N VAL A 48 4.64 6.89 -17.71
CA VAL A 48 3.17 6.90 -17.79
C VAL A 48 2.58 7.34 -16.45
N LEU A 49 3.08 6.75 -15.36
CA LEU A 49 2.62 7.04 -14.00
C LEU A 49 2.77 8.52 -13.61
N ALA A 50 3.84 9.17 -14.06
CA ALA A 50 4.15 10.57 -13.72
C ALA A 50 3.07 11.57 -14.17
N HIS A 51 2.27 11.22 -15.17
CA HIS A 51 1.23 12.06 -15.72
C HIS A 51 -0.17 11.86 -15.10
N GLY A 52 -0.27 11.02 -14.09
CA GLY A 52 -1.53 10.60 -13.49
C GLY A 52 -2.05 9.28 -14.04
N PHE A 53 -3.25 8.90 -13.65
CA PHE A 53 -3.89 7.65 -14.05
C PHE A 53 -4.78 7.85 -15.28
N ASN A 54 -4.55 7.02 -16.31
CA ASN A 54 -5.41 6.90 -17.48
C ASN A 54 -5.80 5.41 -17.66
N PRO A 55 -7.09 5.05 -17.60
CA PRO A 55 -7.53 3.66 -17.76
C PRO A 55 -7.05 3.00 -19.06
N ALA A 56 -6.89 3.78 -20.13
CA ALA A 56 -6.37 3.25 -21.40
C ALA A 56 -4.94 2.71 -21.30
N ASP A 57 -4.16 3.15 -20.33
CA ASP A 57 -2.79 2.67 -20.13
C ASP A 57 -2.77 1.27 -19.52
N VAL A 58 -3.80 0.90 -18.76
CA VAL A 58 -3.99 -0.48 -18.29
C VAL A 58 -4.22 -1.41 -19.47
N GLU A 59 -5.12 -1.03 -20.38
CA GLU A 59 -5.42 -1.80 -21.59
C GLU A 59 -4.20 -1.93 -22.53
N ARG A 60 -3.34 -0.91 -22.57
CA ARG A 60 -2.08 -0.91 -23.33
C ARG A 60 -0.98 -1.74 -22.70
N GLY A 61 -1.20 -2.30 -21.49
CA GLY A 61 -0.19 -3.07 -20.77
C GLY A 61 0.90 -2.24 -20.10
N HIS A 62 0.66 -0.94 -19.84
CA HIS A 62 1.62 -0.08 -19.15
C HIS A 62 1.59 -0.28 -17.62
N TYR A 63 0.64 -1.04 -17.10
CA TYR A 63 0.56 -1.45 -15.70
C TYR A 63 0.85 -2.94 -15.55
N GLY A 64 1.53 -3.28 -14.47
CA GLY A 64 1.92 -4.65 -14.16
C GLY A 64 0.80 -5.46 -13.53
N ARG A 65 1.04 -6.78 -13.41
CA ARG A 65 0.08 -7.74 -12.89
C ARG A 65 0.73 -8.93 -12.20
N ARG A 66 2.04 -8.88 -11.98
CA ARG A 66 2.81 -10.01 -11.49
C ARG A 66 3.58 -9.64 -10.24
N ILE A 67 3.92 -10.66 -9.47
CA ILE A 67 5.06 -10.63 -8.57
C ILE A 67 6.16 -11.50 -9.18
N ASN A 68 7.41 -11.08 -9.01
CA ASN A 68 8.57 -11.73 -9.60
C ASN A 68 9.46 -12.29 -8.49
N VAL A 69 9.84 -13.55 -8.64
CA VAL A 69 10.64 -14.30 -7.68
C VAL A 69 12.07 -14.39 -8.16
N TRP A 70 13.00 -14.10 -7.25
CA TRP A 70 14.43 -14.05 -7.50
C TRP A 70 15.16 -14.93 -6.48
N ASP A 71 16.20 -15.62 -6.92
CA ASP A 71 17.13 -16.28 -6.02
C ASP A 71 18.01 -15.22 -5.34
N TRP A 72 17.96 -15.19 -4.00
CA TRP A 72 18.68 -14.20 -3.22
C TRP A 72 20.21 -14.33 -3.33
N SER A 73 20.74 -15.55 -3.40
CA SER A 73 22.18 -15.80 -3.44
C SER A 73 22.80 -15.60 -4.81
N THR A 74 22.10 -16.02 -5.86
CA THR A 74 22.59 -15.94 -7.24
C THR A 74 22.11 -14.69 -7.98
N HIS A 75 21.11 -13.98 -7.42
CA HIS A 75 20.44 -12.83 -8.03
C HIS A 75 19.71 -13.16 -9.35
N ALA A 76 19.46 -14.43 -9.60
CA ALA A 76 18.81 -14.88 -10.82
C ALA A 76 17.29 -14.76 -10.71
N TYR A 77 16.64 -14.34 -11.80
CA TYR A 77 15.19 -14.43 -11.94
C TYR A 77 14.76 -15.90 -12.03
N ILE A 78 13.78 -16.29 -11.22
CA ILE A 78 13.28 -17.69 -11.14
C ILE A 78 11.93 -17.82 -11.87
N GLN A 79 10.93 -17.05 -11.44
CA GLN A 79 9.56 -17.17 -11.94
C GLN A 79 8.77 -15.87 -11.75
N SER A 80 7.67 -15.75 -12.48
CA SER A 80 6.61 -14.78 -12.18
C SER A 80 5.34 -15.49 -11.76
N VAL A 81 4.59 -14.88 -10.84
CA VAL A 81 3.25 -15.30 -10.46
C VAL A 81 2.27 -14.23 -10.90
N ASP A 82 1.31 -14.61 -11.76
CA ASP A 82 0.29 -13.71 -12.29
C ASP A 82 -0.85 -13.54 -11.28
N LEU A 83 -1.17 -12.29 -10.93
CA LEU A 83 -2.22 -11.95 -9.96
C LEU A 83 -3.53 -11.49 -10.62
N GLY A 84 -3.59 -11.52 -11.94
CA GLY A 84 -4.76 -11.10 -12.74
C GLY A 84 -4.56 -9.77 -13.47
N LYS A 85 -5.31 -9.59 -14.56
CA LYS A 85 -5.14 -8.50 -15.54
C LYS A 85 -5.10 -7.10 -14.92
N ASP A 86 -5.97 -6.83 -13.96
CA ASP A 86 -6.15 -5.49 -13.40
C ASP A 86 -5.63 -5.40 -11.95
N SER A 87 -4.70 -6.26 -11.57
CA SER A 87 -4.23 -6.32 -10.18
C SER A 87 -3.40 -5.09 -9.80
N VAL A 88 -2.41 -4.74 -10.56
CA VAL A 88 -1.45 -3.66 -10.26
C VAL A 88 -0.90 -3.79 -8.84
N PRO A 89 -0.04 -4.81 -8.59
CA PRO A 89 0.52 -5.04 -7.27
C PRO A 89 1.48 -3.92 -6.89
N LEU A 90 1.38 -3.44 -5.66
CA LEU A 90 2.24 -2.41 -5.08
C LEU A 90 3.10 -2.98 -3.96
N GLU A 91 2.76 -2.68 -2.72
CA GLU A 91 3.54 -3.05 -1.55
C GLU A 91 3.49 -4.55 -1.27
N ILE A 92 4.63 -5.09 -0.89
CA ILE A 92 4.83 -6.51 -0.63
C ILE A 92 5.53 -6.72 0.71
N ARG A 93 5.07 -7.69 1.53
CA ARG A 93 5.64 -7.98 2.85
C ARG A 93 5.65 -9.48 3.12
N PHE A 94 6.79 -10.00 3.56
CA PHE A 94 6.86 -11.31 4.21
C PHE A 94 6.36 -11.21 5.66
N LEU A 95 5.95 -12.34 6.23
CA LEU A 95 5.80 -12.43 7.68
C LEU A 95 7.14 -12.16 8.37
N HIS A 96 7.07 -11.65 9.60
CA HIS A 96 8.26 -11.38 10.41
C HIS A 96 8.93 -12.66 10.93
N ASN A 97 8.15 -13.73 11.10
CA ASN A 97 8.72 -15.04 11.41
C ASN A 97 9.65 -15.49 10.27
N PRO A 98 10.98 -15.55 10.50
CA PRO A 98 11.94 -15.86 9.44
C PRO A 98 11.82 -17.29 8.89
N ASP A 99 11.14 -18.18 9.56
CA ASP A 99 10.90 -19.55 9.09
C ASP A 99 9.64 -19.65 8.22
N ALA A 100 8.79 -18.63 8.22
CA ALA A 100 7.60 -18.59 7.40
C ALA A 100 7.96 -18.26 5.94
N ALA A 101 7.60 -19.16 5.02
CA ALA A 101 7.80 -18.98 3.58
C ALA A 101 6.52 -18.41 2.94
N GLU A 102 6.02 -17.30 3.45
CA GLU A 102 4.79 -16.65 3.00
C GLU A 102 4.74 -15.17 3.36
N GLY A 103 3.87 -14.44 2.68
CA GLY A 103 3.61 -13.04 2.91
C GLY A 103 2.40 -12.55 2.13
N PHE A 104 2.27 -11.24 2.02
CA PHE A 104 1.12 -10.61 1.39
C PHE A 104 1.56 -9.50 0.41
N VAL A 105 0.77 -9.32 -0.64
CA VAL A 105 0.90 -8.22 -1.60
C VAL A 105 -0.44 -7.53 -1.79
N GLY A 106 -0.43 -6.19 -1.67
CA GLY A 106 -1.57 -5.35 -1.96
C GLY A 106 -1.66 -5.02 -3.44
N CYS A 107 -2.85 -5.17 -4.03
CA CYS A 107 -3.12 -4.87 -5.43
C CYS A 107 -4.03 -3.66 -5.56
N ALA A 108 -3.53 -2.59 -6.16
CA ALA A 108 -4.21 -1.29 -6.18
C ALA A 108 -5.54 -1.30 -6.94
N LEU A 109 -5.53 -1.63 -8.22
CA LEU A 109 -6.74 -1.52 -9.05
C LEU A 109 -7.75 -2.63 -8.80
N SER A 110 -7.31 -3.85 -8.54
CA SER A 110 -8.23 -4.93 -8.17
C SER A 110 -8.77 -4.81 -6.75
N SER A 111 -8.20 -3.92 -5.91
CA SER A 111 -8.56 -3.76 -4.49
C SER A 111 -8.50 -5.08 -3.72
N ALA A 112 -7.51 -5.90 -4.02
CA ALA A 112 -7.34 -7.22 -3.45
C ALA A 112 -6.02 -7.36 -2.72
N VAL A 113 -5.99 -8.24 -1.72
CA VAL A 113 -4.74 -8.70 -1.12
C VAL A 113 -4.57 -10.16 -1.47
N HIS A 114 -3.39 -10.49 -2.00
CA HIS A 114 -2.99 -11.86 -2.26
C HIS A 114 -1.97 -12.30 -1.23
N ARG A 115 -2.16 -13.51 -0.72
CA ARG A 115 -1.16 -14.25 0.02
C ARG A 115 -0.25 -14.95 -0.99
N PHE A 116 1.06 -14.76 -0.92
CA PHE A 116 2.02 -15.55 -1.66
C PHE A 116 2.72 -16.53 -0.70
N TYR A 117 3.11 -17.68 -1.21
CA TYR A 117 3.68 -18.74 -0.38
C TYR A 117 4.50 -19.73 -1.20
N LYS A 118 5.44 -20.40 -0.55
CA LYS A 118 6.20 -21.48 -1.15
C LYS A 118 5.40 -22.77 -1.10
N THR A 119 5.25 -23.44 -2.24
CA THR A 119 4.54 -24.71 -2.33
C THR A 119 5.42 -25.88 -1.84
N GLU A 120 4.81 -27.03 -1.62
CA GLU A 120 5.55 -28.26 -1.28
C GLU A 120 6.55 -28.69 -2.37
N LYS A 121 6.33 -28.27 -3.61
CA LYS A 121 7.23 -28.53 -4.75
C LYS A 121 8.40 -27.56 -4.82
N GLY A 122 8.42 -26.53 -3.96
CA GLY A 122 9.45 -25.51 -3.92
C GLY A 122 9.20 -24.28 -4.78
N ASP A 123 8.17 -24.28 -5.62
CA ASP A 123 7.74 -23.11 -6.40
C ASP A 123 6.97 -22.11 -5.52
N TRP A 124 6.84 -20.88 -5.99
CA TRP A 124 6.01 -19.85 -5.35
C TRP A 124 4.66 -19.76 -6.04
N ALA A 125 3.63 -19.58 -5.24
CA ALA A 125 2.26 -19.39 -5.69
C ALA A 125 1.61 -18.22 -4.96
N ALA A 126 0.47 -17.75 -5.46
CA ALA A 126 -0.34 -16.74 -4.79
C ALA A 126 -1.83 -17.08 -4.87
N GLU A 127 -2.57 -16.70 -3.85
CA GLU A 127 -4.02 -16.82 -3.78
C GLU A 127 -4.64 -15.53 -3.24
N LYS A 128 -5.77 -15.12 -3.80
CA LYS A 128 -6.49 -13.96 -3.30
C LYS A 128 -7.18 -14.31 -1.98
N VAL A 129 -6.88 -13.57 -0.91
CA VAL A 129 -7.41 -13.81 0.43
C VAL A 129 -8.29 -12.68 0.95
N ILE A 130 -8.16 -11.47 0.40
CA ILE A 130 -9.01 -10.32 0.72
C ILE A 130 -9.47 -9.66 -0.57
N GLN A 131 -10.74 -9.29 -0.63
CA GLN A 131 -11.33 -8.46 -1.68
C GLN A 131 -12.08 -7.31 -1.07
N VAL A 132 -11.63 -6.09 -1.33
CA VAL A 132 -12.40 -4.87 -1.05
C VAL A 132 -13.38 -4.67 -2.21
N PRO A 133 -14.70 -4.61 -1.96
CA PRO A 133 -15.65 -4.39 -3.03
C PRO A 133 -15.50 -3.03 -3.69
N ASN A 134 -15.51 -2.97 -5.02
CA ASN A 134 -15.62 -1.71 -5.72
C ASN A 134 -16.97 -1.04 -5.41
N LYS A 135 -16.98 0.28 -5.44
CA LYS A 135 -18.19 1.09 -5.29
C LYS A 135 -18.65 1.62 -6.64
N LYS A 136 -19.96 1.55 -6.93
CA LYS A 136 -20.53 2.22 -8.09
C LYS A 136 -20.65 3.71 -7.81
N VAL A 137 -20.10 4.53 -8.69
CA VAL A 137 -19.99 5.96 -8.46
C VAL A 137 -20.39 6.79 -9.68
N GLN A 138 -20.75 8.06 -9.44
CA GLN A 138 -20.89 9.13 -10.42
C GLN A 138 -19.94 10.28 -10.03
N GLY A 139 -19.50 11.07 -11.01
CA GLY A 139 -18.59 12.18 -10.78
C GLY A 139 -17.11 11.74 -10.60
N TRP A 140 -16.78 10.51 -10.97
CA TRP A 140 -15.42 10.00 -10.99
C TRP A 140 -15.05 9.52 -12.40
N LEU A 141 -13.79 9.15 -12.61
CA LEU A 141 -13.21 8.78 -13.91
C LEU A 141 -13.89 7.55 -14.55
N LEU A 142 -14.29 6.58 -13.75
CA LEU A 142 -14.94 5.34 -14.16
C LEU A 142 -16.20 5.10 -13.31
N PRO A 143 -17.17 4.29 -13.78
CA PRO A 143 -18.38 3.97 -13.01
C PRO A 143 -18.10 3.09 -11.79
N ASP A 144 -17.00 2.34 -11.80
CA ASP A 144 -16.57 1.46 -10.72
C ASP A 144 -15.29 2.02 -10.08
N MET A 145 -15.37 2.40 -8.80
CA MET A 145 -14.24 2.93 -8.05
C MET A 145 -13.62 1.82 -7.18
N PRO A 146 -12.34 1.47 -7.39
CA PRO A 146 -11.62 0.59 -6.49
C PRO A 146 -11.30 1.29 -5.16
N GLY A 147 -11.01 0.52 -4.11
CA GLY A 147 -10.46 1.08 -2.88
C GLY A 147 -9.11 1.75 -3.11
N LEU A 148 -8.37 1.26 -4.05
CA LEU A 148 -6.97 1.57 -4.38
C LEU A 148 -6.06 1.33 -3.18
N ILE A 149 -5.72 0.06 -2.98
CA ILE A 149 -4.78 -0.34 -1.91
C ILE A 149 -3.40 0.21 -2.27
N THR A 150 -2.83 1.05 -1.39
CA THR A 150 -1.55 1.73 -1.64
C THR A 150 -0.42 1.25 -0.76
N ASP A 151 -0.68 0.90 0.49
CA ASP A 151 0.33 0.39 1.40
C ASP A 151 -0.21 -0.75 2.25
N ILE A 152 0.67 -1.69 2.62
CA ILE A 152 0.36 -2.78 3.55
C ILE A 152 1.46 -2.94 4.59
N LEU A 153 1.08 -3.27 5.82
CA LEU A 153 1.99 -3.62 6.91
C LEU A 153 1.50 -4.86 7.65
N ILE A 154 2.43 -5.57 8.25
CA ILE A 154 2.16 -6.69 9.14
C ILE A 154 2.68 -6.32 10.54
N SER A 155 1.91 -6.62 11.60
CA SER A 155 2.39 -6.44 12.97
C SER A 155 3.57 -7.37 13.26
N LEU A 156 4.47 -6.95 14.18
CA LEU A 156 5.69 -7.71 14.49
C LEU A 156 5.43 -9.13 15.01
N ASP A 157 4.26 -9.37 15.60
CA ASP A 157 3.81 -10.68 16.06
C ASP A 157 3.11 -11.52 14.98
N ASP A 158 3.10 -11.05 13.72
CA ASP A 158 2.45 -11.67 12.56
C ASP A 158 0.93 -11.90 12.73
N ARG A 159 0.29 -11.19 13.65
CA ARG A 159 -1.12 -11.40 13.95
C ARG A 159 -2.04 -10.50 13.14
N PHE A 160 -1.62 -9.29 12.81
CA PHE A 160 -2.45 -8.32 12.11
C PHE A 160 -1.82 -7.82 10.83
N LEU A 161 -2.65 -7.71 9.80
CA LEU A 161 -2.35 -7.03 8.54
C LEU A 161 -3.13 -5.72 8.49
N TYR A 162 -2.45 -4.65 8.11
CA TYR A 162 -3.02 -3.32 7.90
C TYR A 162 -2.85 -2.92 6.45
N PHE A 163 -3.83 -2.25 5.88
CA PHE A 163 -3.68 -1.59 4.59
C PHE A 163 -4.59 -0.37 4.45
N SER A 164 -4.19 0.52 3.54
CA SER A 164 -4.89 1.75 3.20
C SER A 164 -5.62 1.61 1.88
N ASN A 165 -6.88 2.04 1.85
CA ASN A 165 -7.69 2.24 0.64
C ASN A 165 -7.73 3.74 0.32
N TRP A 166 -6.83 4.18 -0.54
CA TRP A 166 -6.60 5.61 -0.78
C TRP A 166 -7.82 6.35 -1.36
N LEU A 167 -8.59 5.72 -2.25
CA LEU A 167 -9.79 6.34 -2.85
C LEU A 167 -11.03 6.19 -1.95
N HIS A 168 -11.23 5.03 -1.31
CA HIS A 168 -12.35 4.87 -0.37
C HIS A 168 -12.15 5.62 0.94
N GLY A 169 -10.90 5.95 1.30
CA GLY A 169 -10.58 6.79 2.45
C GLY A 169 -10.50 6.05 3.77
N ASP A 170 -10.40 4.73 3.76
CA ASP A 170 -10.34 3.92 4.97
C ASP A 170 -9.01 3.15 5.13
N ILE A 171 -8.69 2.86 6.38
CA ILE A 171 -7.69 1.88 6.77
C ILE A 171 -8.39 0.67 7.35
N ARG A 172 -7.89 -0.51 7.02
CA ARG A 172 -8.40 -1.78 7.50
C ARG A 172 -7.34 -2.54 8.28
N GLN A 173 -7.80 -3.21 9.33
CA GLN A 173 -7.03 -4.15 10.13
C GLN A 173 -7.67 -5.53 9.99
N TYR A 174 -6.88 -6.50 9.59
CA TYR A 174 -7.29 -7.90 9.48
C TYR A 174 -6.50 -8.75 10.47
N ASP A 175 -7.17 -9.64 11.18
CA ASP A 175 -6.53 -10.74 11.91
C ASP A 175 -6.09 -11.78 10.88
N ILE A 176 -4.78 -12.06 10.82
CA ILE A 176 -4.14 -13.02 9.91
C ILE A 176 -3.56 -14.23 10.64
N SER A 177 -4.04 -14.54 11.84
CA SER A 177 -3.66 -15.77 12.56
C SER A 177 -3.90 -17.03 11.71
N ASP A 178 -4.89 -17.00 10.82
CA ASP A 178 -5.03 -17.90 9.67
C ASP A 178 -4.77 -17.10 8.39
N THR A 179 -3.57 -17.18 7.84
CA THR A 179 -3.14 -16.42 6.66
C THR A 179 -3.96 -16.68 5.41
N ARG A 180 -4.68 -17.82 5.35
CA ARG A 180 -5.56 -18.18 4.23
C ARG A 180 -6.96 -17.57 4.37
N ARG A 181 -7.35 -17.17 5.58
CA ARG A 181 -8.69 -16.66 5.89
C ARG A 181 -8.63 -15.44 6.80
N PRO A 182 -8.03 -14.33 6.34
CA PRO A 182 -7.98 -13.08 7.09
C PRO A 182 -9.38 -12.61 7.51
N LYS A 183 -9.50 -12.09 8.73
CA LYS A 183 -10.77 -11.58 9.27
C LYS A 183 -10.68 -10.09 9.53
N LEU A 184 -11.60 -9.30 8.99
CA LEU A 184 -11.68 -7.86 9.28
C LEU A 184 -12.03 -7.66 10.75
N VAL A 185 -11.17 -6.97 11.49
CA VAL A 185 -11.33 -6.70 12.93
C VAL A 185 -11.29 -5.21 13.28
N GLY A 186 -10.87 -4.36 12.35
CA GLY A 186 -10.85 -2.91 12.55
C GLY A 186 -10.95 -2.16 11.22
N GLN A 187 -11.63 -1.00 11.26
CA GLN A 187 -11.76 -0.11 10.11
C GLN A 187 -11.97 1.32 10.60
N VAL A 188 -11.36 2.29 9.90
CA VAL A 188 -11.54 3.71 10.21
C VAL A 188 -11.43 4.53 8.92
N PHE A 189 -12.34 5.52 8.76
CA PHE A 189 -12.32 6.44 7.62
C PHE A 189 -11.59 7.74 7.96
N LEU A 190 -10.72 8.19 7.04
CA LEU A 190 -9.81 9.33 7.23
C LEU A 190 -9.86 10.33 6.07
N GLY A 191 -10.99 10.42 5.38
CA GLY A 191 -11.14 11.23 4.18
C GLY A 191 -11.56 10.39 3.00
N GLY A 192 -10.87 10.53 1.86
CA GLY A 192 -11.15 9.77 0.64
C GLY A 192 -12.06 10.48 -0.35
N SER A 193 -12.13 9.95 -1.56
CA SER A 193 -12.93 10.52 -2.65
C SER A 193 -14.44 10.39 -2.43
N ILE A 194 -14.86 9.42 -1.63
CA ILE A 194 -16.28 9.14 -1.35
C ILE A 194 -16.85 9.91 -0.16
N ALA A 195 -16.09 10.80 0.48
CA ALA A 195 -16.60 11.64 1.56
C ALA A 195 -17.75 12.55 1.07
N LYS A 196 -18.78 12.73 1.89
CA LYS A 196 -19.93 13.61 1.55
C LYS A 196 -19.49 15.03 1.20
N GLY A 197 -20.20 15.65 0.28
CA GLY A 197 -19.94 17.02 -0.18
C GLY A 197 -18.75 17.14 -1.13
N GLY A 198 -18.12 16.04 -1.51
CA GLY A 198 -17.14 15.97 -2.60
C GLY A 198 -17.79 15.78 -3.98
N PRO A 199 -16.98 15.72 -5.04
CA PRO A 199 -17.48 15.57 -6.41
C PRO A 199 -18.03 14.17 -6.72
N VAL A 200 -17.71 13.18 -5.91
CA VAL A 200 -18.07 11.78 -6.14
C VAL A 200 -19.32 11.41 -5.35
N THR A 201 -20.31 10.87 -6.06
CA THR A 201 -21.53 10.31 -5.45
C THR A 201 -21.51 8.80 -5.57
N VAL A 202 -21.65 8.10 -4.46
CA VAL A 202 -21.78 6.64 -4.42
C VAL A 202 -23.23 6.26 -4.68
N VAL A 203 -23.48 5.47 -5.73
CA VAL A 203 -24.84 5.02 -6.12
C VAL A 203 -25.14 3.58 -5.70
N GLU A 204 -24.10 2.77 -5.52
CA GLU A 204 -24.22 1.41 -4.97
C GLU A 204 -22.99 1.08 -4.14
N ASP A 205 -23.20 0.62 -2.92
CA ASP A 205 -22.16 0.22 -1.97
C ASP A 205 -22.57 -1.09 -1.27
N LYS A 206 -21.68 -2.08 -1.29
CA LYS A 206 -21.91 -3.38 -0.64
C LYS A 206 -21.56 -3.39 0.85
N GLU A 207 -20.91 -2.34 1.34
CA GLU A 207 -20.38 -2.27 2.71
C GLU A 207 -21.03 -1.16 3.53
N LEU A 208 -21.26 0.02 2.92
CA LEU A 208 -21.77 1.20 3.62
C LEU A 208 -23.20 1.54 3.16
N GLN A 209 -24.04 1.92 4.09
CA GLN A 209 -25.39 2.41 3.79
C GLN A 209 -25.41 3.88 3.34
N CYS A 210 -24.38 4.64 3.68
CA CYS A 210 -24.22 6.04 3.25
C CYS A 210 -22.73 6.40 3.14
N GLN A 211 -22.44 7.43 2.34
CA GLN A 211 -21.09 7.97 2.22
C GLN A 211 -20.58 8.48 3.57
N PRO A 212 -19.29 8.32 3.89
CA PRO A 212 -18.69 8.85 5.11
C PRO A 212 -18.79 10.36 5.19
N GLU A 213 -18.92 10.89 6.41
CA GLU A 213 -18.79 12.32 6.66
C GLU A 213 -17.35 12.78 6.35
N PRO A 214 -17.15 14.05 5.96
CA PRO A 214 -15.82 14.63 5.84
C PRO A 214 -15.04 14.46 7.15
N PHE A 215 -13.81 13.98 7.05
CA PHE A 215 -12.98 13.81 8.24
C PHE A 215 -12.38 15.14 8.68
N VAL A 216 -12.67 15.52 9.92
CA VAL A 216 -12.18 16.77 10.53
C VAL A 216 -11.44 16.44 11.82
N ILE A 217 -10.23 16.98 11.97
CA ILE A 217 -9.40 16.82 13.16
C ILE A 217 -8.80 18.17 13.55
N LYS A 218 -8.91 18.54 14.84
CA LYS A 218 -8.45 19.83 15.36
C LYS A 218 -8.92 21.05 14.52
N GLY A 219 -10.16 20.98 14.03
CA GLY A 219 -10.75 22.02 13.20
C GLY A 219 -10.30 22.03 11.73
N LYS A 220 -9.39 21.17 11.32
CA LYS A 220 -8.96 21.01 9.93
C LYS A 220 -9.70 19.86 9.26
N ARG A 221 -10.34 20.11 8.12
CA ARG A 221 -10.77 19.06 7.20
C ARG A 221 -9.50 18.42 6.59
N VAL A 222 -9.42 17.11 6.63
CA VAL A 222 -8.29 16.38 6.04
C VAL A 222 -8.51 16.21 4.54
N PRO A 223 -7.67 16.81 3.70
CA PRO A 223 -7.72 16.59 2.26
C PRO A 223 -7.04 15.25 1.92
N GLY A 224 -7.49 14.62 0.83
CA GLY A 224 -6.91 13.35 0.37
C GLY A 224 -7.47 12.13 1.09
N GLY A 225 -6.80 11.02 0.91
CA GLY A 225 -7.10 9.72 1.53
C GLY A 225 -5.87 9.13 2.20
N PRO A 226 -6.03 8.13 3.08
CA PRO A 226 -4.91 7.46 3.73
C PRO A 226 -4.04 6.78 2.68
N GLN A 227 -2.74 6.99 2.76
CA GLN A 227 -1.81 6.44 1.79
C GLN A 227 -0.72 5.60 2.48
N MET A 228 0.38 6.21 2.91
CA MET A 228 1.45 5.47 3.57
C MET A 228 1.14 5.29 5.05
N ILE A 229 1.48 4.13 5.58
CA ILE A 229 1.25 3.75 6.98
C ILE A 229 2.55 3.27 7.62
N GLN A 230 2.68 3.51 8.93
CA GLN A 230 3.79 3.02 9.74
C GLN A 230 3.30 2.64 11.13
N LEU A 231 3.59 1.41 11.55
CA LEU A 231 3.21 0.88 12.84
C LEU A 231 4.32 1.16 13.88
N SER A 232 3.94 1.57 15.09
CA SER A 232 4.90 1.66 16.20
C SER A 232 5.41 0.26 16.60
N LEU A 233 6.61 0.18 17.17
CA LEU A 233 7.24 -1.10 17.55
C LEU A 233 6.39 -1.91 18.54
N ASP A 234 5.61 -1.23 19.39
CA ASP A 234 4.69 -1.90 20.31
C ASP A 234 3.35 -2.30 19.66
N GLY A 235 3.16 -1.99 18.38
CA GLY A 235 1.95 -2.29 17.62
C GLY A 235 0.72 -1.45 17.98
N LYS A 236 0.81 -0.52 18.94
CA LYS A 236 -0.35 0.17 19.52
C LYS A 236 -0.72 1.47 18.82
N ARG A 237 0.12 1.96 17.90
CA ARG A 237 -0.11 3.21 17.16
C ARG A 237 0.23 2.99 15.70
N LEU A 238 -0.69 3.40 14.85
CA LEU A 238 -0.50 3.42 13.40
C LEU A 238 -0.48 4.88 12.94
N TYR A 239 0.60 5.28 12.29
CA TYR A 239 0.76 6.60 11.70
C TYR A 239 0.41 6.56 10.21
N VAL A 240 -0.23 7.62 9.72
CA VAL A 240 -0.80 7.66 8.37
C VAL A 240 -0.53 9.00 7.72
N THR A 241 0.01 9.01 6.50
CA THR A 241 0.11 10.19 5.64
C THR A 241 -0.94 10.14 4.53
N THR A 242 -1.15 11.26 3.82
CA THR A 242 -2.27 11.39 2.87
C THR A 242 -1.85 11.65 1.41
N SER A 243 -0.57 11.74 1.11
CA SER A 243 -0.08 11.96 -0.26
C SER A 243 0.39 10.66 -0.91
N LEU A 244 -0.14 10.33 -2.08
CA LEU A 244 0.40 9.23 -2.88
C LEU A 244 1.64 9.71 -3.65
N TYR A 245 1.48 10.60 -4.60
CA TYR A 245 2.51 11.44 -5.22
C TYR A 245 1.85 12.49 -6.11
N SER A 246 2.59 13.55 -6.41
CA SER A 246 2.01 14.79 -6.94
C SER A 246 1.17 14.66 -8.22
N GLY A 247 1.53 13.74 -9.13
CA GLY A 247 0.78 13.54 -10.37
C GLY A 247 -0.63 12.99 -10.14
N TRP A 248 -0.76 12.00 -9.24
CA TRP A 248 -2.04 11.41 -8.86
C TRP A 248 -2.78 12.27 -7.84
N ASP A 249 -2.08 12.89 -6.89
CA ASP A 249 -2.68 13.81 -5.93
C ASP A 249 -3.40 14.99 -6.63
N LYS A 250 -2.77 15.57 -7.65
CA LYS A 250 -3.37 16.63 -8.48
C LYS A 250 -4.65 16.18 -9.18
N GLN A 251 -4.68 14.95 -9.64
CA GLN A 251 -5.81 14.40 -10.38
C GLN A 251 -6.99 14.07 -9.47
N PHE A 252 -6.75 13.40 -8.35
CA PHE A 252 -7.79 12.85 -7.50
C PHE A 252 -8.12 13.70 -6.29
N TYR A 253 -7.15 14.46 -5.79
CA TYR A 253 -7.28 15.30 -4.60
C TYR A 253 -6.64 16.68 -4.80
N PRO A 254 -7.18 17.51 -5.70
CA PRO A 254 -6.57 18.82 -6.00
C PRO A 254 -6.47 19.74 -4.78
N ASP A 255 -7.34 19.59 -3.79
CA ASP A 255 -7.27 20.34 -2.54
C ASP A 255 -6.09 19.93 -1.67
N LEU A 256 -5.69 18.65 -1.70
CA LEU A 256 -4.51 18.15 -1.01
C LEU A 256 -3.24 18.90 -1.46
N VAL A 257 -3.09 19.11 -2.75
CA VAL A 257 -1.93 19.84 -3.30
C VAL A 257 -1.91 21.31 -2.89
N LYS A 258 -3.08 21.92 -2.76
CA LYS A 258 -3.20 23.32 -2.33
C LYS A 258 -3.01 23.50 -0.83
N GLU A 259 -3.49 22.57 -0.03
CA GLU A 259 -3.56 22.69 1.42
C GLU A 259 -2.38 22.01 2.15
N GLY A 260 -1.66 21.13 1.45
CA GLY A 260 -0.65 20.25 2.04
C GLY A 260 -1.24 18.99 2.66
N SER A 261 -0.41 17.97 2.82
CA SER A 261 -0.80 16.73 3.45
C SER A 261 -0.75 16.81 4.97
N VAL A 262 -1.18 15.74 5.61
CA VAL A 262 -1.14 15.60 7.07
C VAL A 262 -0.53 14.26 7.46
N MET A 263 -0.06 14.15 8.72
CA MET A 263 0.16 12.87 9.37
C MET A 263 -0.84 12.74 10.52
N LEU A 264 -1.49 11.60 10.57
CA LEU A 264 -2.49 11.22 11.57
C LEU A 264 -1.97 10.06 12.42
N GLN A 265 -2.54 9.88 13.61
CA GLN A 265 -2.30 8.73 14.47
C GLN A 265 -3.60 7.99 14.73
N ILE A 266 -3.53 6.68 14.64
CA ILE A 266 -4.60 5.75 14.98
C ILE A 266 -4.13 4.90 16.15
N ASP A 267 -4.93 4.82 17.21
CA ASP A 267 -4.73 3.90 18.31
C ASP A 267 -5.23 2.51 17.90
N VAL A 268 -4.43 1.49 18.17
CA VAL A 268 -4.68 0.10 17.77
C VAL A 268 -4.96 -0.76 19.00
N ASP A 269 -6.07 -1.50 18.99
CA ASP A 269 -6.30 -2.58 19.93
C ASP A 269 -5.56 -3.84 19.46
N THR A 270 -4.46 -4.16 20.14
CA THR A 270 -3.61 -5.31 19.82
C THR A 270 -4.10 -6.63 20.42
N GLU A 271 -5.13 -6.60 21.27
CA GLU A 271 -5.68 -7.79 21.90
C GLU A 271 -6.88 -8.35 21.13
N ARG A 272 -7.82 -7.48 20.80
CA ARG A 272 -9.11 -7.86 20.20
C ARG A 272 -9.23 -7.45 18.73
N GLY A 273 -8.36 -6.57 18.28
CA GLY A 273 -8.52 -5.81 17.04
C GLY A 273 -9.41 -4.60 17.25
N GLY A 274 -9.22 -3.61 16.43
CA GLY A 274 -9.93 -2.33 16.48
C GLY A 274 -9.01 -1.16 16.23
N LEU A 275 -9.53 -0.15 15.55
CA LEU A 275 -8.83 1.07 15.17
C LEU A 275 -9.62 2.28 15.67
N LYS A 276 -8.93 3.24 16.29
CA LYS A 276 -9.53 4.49 16.76
C LYS A 276 -8.60 5.66 16.46
N VAL A 277 -9.13 6.69 15.80
CA VAL A 277 -8.33 7.91 15.53
C VAL A 277 -8.00 8.63 16.83
N ASN A 278 -6.74 8.94 17.04
CA ASN A 278 -6.30 9.85 18.09
C ASN A 278 -6.60 11.29 17.69
N LYS A 279 -7.70 11.85 18.20
CA LYS A 279 -8.14 13.22 17.87
C LYS A 279 -7.22 14.33 18.39
N ASN A 280 -6.26 13.98 19.25
CA ASN A 280 -5.29 14.93 19.81
C ASN A 280 -3.97 15.00 19.02
N PHE A 281 -3.79 14.13 18.02
CA PHE A 281 -2.61 14.08 17.17
C PHE A 281 -2.91 14.61 15.76
N LEU A 282 -2.12 15.56 15.29
CA LEU A 282 -2.12 16.06 13.92
C LEU A 282 -0.78 16.72 13.64
N VAL A 283 -0.10 16.28 12.58
CA VAL A 283 0.96 17.05 11.93
C VAL A 283 0.40 17.61 10.64
N ASP A 284 0.46 18.92 10.50
CA ASP A 284 -0.11 19.67 9.36
C ASP A 284 1.04 20.23 8.50
N PHE A 285 1.35 19.53 7.42
CA PHE A 285 2.41 19.92 6.47
C PHE A 285 1.99 21.10 5.56
N GLY A 286 0.73 21.51 5.62
CA GLY A 286 0.27 22.74 5.00
C GLY A 286 0.78 24.01 5.68
N LYS A 287 1.34 23.89 6.89
CA LYS A 287 1.89 25.00 7.69
C LYS A 287 3.41 25.16 7.60
N GLU A 288 4.05 24.40 6.71
CA GLU A 288 5.49 24.56 6.49
C GLU A 288 5.84 25.97 6.03
N PRO A 289 6.98 26.56 6.50
CA PRO A 289 7.32 27.96 6.23
C PRO A 289 7.41 28.33 4.75
N ASP A 290 7.85 27.40 3.91
CA ASP A 290 8.06 27.61 2.47
C ASP A 290 6.85 27.19 1.61
N GLY A 291 5.71 26.96 2.24
CA GLY A 291 4.47 26.59 1.59
C GLY A 291 4.03 25.15 1.90
N PRO A 292 2.84 24.77 1.40
CA PRO A 292 2.30 23.45 1.67
C PRO A 292 3.18 22.34 1.08
N VAL A 293 3.43 21.30 1.89
CA VAL A 293 4.25 20.14 1.54
C VAL A 293 3.39 18.88 1.50
N LEU A 294 3.73 17.95 0.60
CA LEU A 294 3.09 16.65 0.46
C LEU A 294 3.95 15.60 1.19
N ALA A 295 3.44 15.03 2.28
CA ALA A 295 4.10 13.96 3.03
C ALA A 295 3.63 12.60 2.52
N HIS A 296 4.57 11.75 2.15
CA HIS A 296 4.36 10.41 1.62
C HIS A 296 4.94 9.37 2.58
N GLU A 297 6.25 9.25 2.63
CA GLU A 297 6.97 8.23 3.38
C GLU A 297 7.00 8.52 4.89
N ILE A 298 6.93 7.47 5.71
CA ILE A 298 7.08 7.53 7.16
C ILE A 298 8.18 6.55 7.57
N ARG A 299 9.22 7.05 8.22
CA ARG A 299 10.34 6.25 8.73
C ARG A 299 10.64 6.61 10.18
N TYR A 300 11.21 5.67 10.93
CA TYR A 300 11.79 5.97 12.22
C TYR A 300 13.06 6.84 12.08
N PRO A 301 13.46 7.56 13.12
CA PRO A 301 14.81 8.13 13.17
C PRO A 301 15.86 7.04 12.92
N GLY A 302 16.73 7.26 11.91
CA GLY A 302 17.67 6.23 11.44
C GLY A 302 17.24 5.50 10.16
N GLY A 303 16.00 5.69 9.71
CA GLY A 303 15.55 5.21 8.40
C GLY A 303 14.80 3.88 8.38
N ASP A 304 14.72 3.17 9.52
CA ASP A 304 14.02 1.89 9.60
C ASP A 304 12.50 2.03 9.70
N CYS A 305 11.78 0.98 9.38
CA CYS A 305 10.35 0.82 9.64
C CYS A 305 10.05 -0.55 10.25
N THR A 306 8.82 -0.75 10.75
CA THR A 306 8.43 -2.04 11.34
C THR A 306 8.58 -3.21 10.37
N SER A 307 8.39 -2.98 9.07
CA SER A 307 8.56 -4.01 8.05
C SER A 307 10.01 -4.48 7.88
N ASP A 308 10.99 -3.68 8.28
CA ASP A 308 12.42 -4.01 8.16
C ASP A 308 12.93 -4.90 9.31
N ILE A 309 12.05 -5.24 10.26
CA ILE A 309 12.41 -6.00 11.46
C ILE A 309 12.04 -7.48 11.30
N TRP A 310 13.02 -8.33 11.52
CA TRP A 310 12.87 -9.78 11.58
C TRP A 310 12.86 -10.25 13.04
N MET A 311 11.88 -11.06 13.41
CA MET A 311 11.70 -11.59 14.77
C MET A 311 12.40 -12.94 14.94
#